data_d377a4a3e5ac3b3bb77f7cd092677c64
#
_entry.id   d377a4a3e5ac3b3bb77f7cd092677c64
#
_cell.length_a   1.000
_cell.length_b   1.000
_cell.length_c   1.000
_cell.angle_alpha   90.00
_cell.angle_beta   90.00
_cell.angle_gamma   90.00
#
_symmetry.space_group_name_H-M   'P 1'
#
loop_
_entity.id
_entity.type
_entity.pdbx_description
1 polymer ?
#
loop_
_entity_poly.entity_id
_entity_poly.type
_entity_poly.pdbx_seq_one_letter_code
_entity_poly.pdbx_strand_id
1 'polypeptide(L)'
;NPLNKYIRHYEGLSYNVDSLHQKHQKAKKAVSHEDQFLRLDFHAHGRHFNLKMKKDTSLFSDEFKVETSNKVLDYDTSHIYTGHIYGEEGSFSHGSVIDGRFEGFIQTRGGTFYVEPAERYIKDRTLPFHSVIYHEDDINYPHKYGPQGGCADHSVFERMRKYQMTGVEEVTQIPQAEHAANGPELLRK
;
A
#
# COMPACT_ATOMS: atom_id res chain seq x y z
N ASN A 1 -15.09 -20.00 -10.05
CA ASN A 1 -14.16 -18.89 -10.15
C ASN A 1 -13.52 -18.65 -8.78
N PRO A 2 -12.18 -18.79 -8.62
CA PRO A 2 -11.52 -18.62 -7.32
C PRO A 2 -11.72 -17.21 -6.75
N LEU A 3 -11.94 -16.20 -7.60
CA LEU A 3 -12.19 -14.84 -7.17
C LEU A 3 -13.47 -14.72 -6.33
N ASN A 4 -14.55 -15.39 -6.72
CA ASN A 4 -15.86 -15.28 -6.04
C ASN A 4 -15.84 -15.82 -4.59
N LYS A 5 -14.80 -16.53 -4.19
CA LYS A 5 -14.63 -16.96 -2.80
C LYS A 5 -14.28 -15.78 -1.89
N TYR A 6 -13.53 -14.82 -2.41
CA TYR A 6 -12.98 -13.70 -1.63
C TYR A 6 -13.61 -12.36 -1.97
N ILE A 7 -14.16 -12.23 -3.18
CA ILE A 7 -14.74 -10.98 -3.69
C ILE A 7 -16.14 -11.26 -4.23
N ARG A 8 -17.15 -10.60 -3.67
CA ARG A 8 -18.58 -10.79 -4.04
C ARG A 8 -18.89 -10.25 -5.42
N HIS A 9 -18.39 -9.04 -5.71
CA HIS A 9 -18.58 -8.37 -6.99
C HIS A 9 -17.27 -7.76 -7.48
N TYR A 10 -16.98 -7.94 -8.77
CA TYR A 10 -15.86 -7.32 -9.46
C TYR A 10 -16.25 -7.06 -10.92
N GLU A 11 -15.58 -6.12 -11.54
CA GLU A 11 -15.70 -5.84 -12.97
C GLU A 11 -14.36 -6.02 -13.68
N GLY A 12 -14.41 -6.46 -14.94
CA GLY A 12 -13.22 -6.62 -15.77
C GLY A 12 -12.81 -5.30 -16.44
N LEU A 13 -11.52 -5.00 -16.46
CA LEU A 13 -10.95 -3.85 -17.15
C LEU A 13 -10.21 -4.27 -18.41
N SER A 14 -10.52 -3.58 -19.53
CA SER A 14 -9.96 -3.86 -20.86
C SER A 14 -9.42 -2.60 -21.54
N TYR A 15 -8.94 -1.61 -20.78
CA TYR A 15 -8.28 -0.45 -21.36
C TYR A 15 -7.03 -0.88 -22.16
N ASN A 16 -6.56 -0.03 -23.05
CA ASN A 16 -5.44 -0.35 -23.95
C ASN A 16 -4.10 -0.36 -23.19
N VAL A 17 -3.56 -1.56 -22.93
CA VAL A 17 -2.29 -1.77 -22.20
C VAL A 17 -1.10 -1.20 -22.94
N ASP A 18 -1.06 -1.30 -24.27
CA ASP A 18 0.06 -0.80 -25.10
C ASP A 18 0.11 0.73 -25.04
N SER A 19 -1.05 1.37 -25.08
CA SER A 19 -1.16 2.82 -24.93
C SER A 19 -0.65 3.28 -23.55
N LEU A 20 -1.05 2.58 -22.48
CA LEU A 20 -0.59 2.91 -21.13
C LEU A 20 0.92 2.65 -20.97
N HIS A 21 1.42 1.55 -21.54
CA HIS A 21 2.85 1.25 -21.57
C HIS A 21 3.65 2.36 -22.25
N GLN A 22 3.22 2.81 -23.43
CA GLN A 22 3.88 3.91 -24.15
C GLN A 22 3.87 5.22 -23.36
N LYS A 23 2.73 5.56 -22.73
CA LYS A 23 2.63 6.74 -21.83
C LYS A 23 3.60 6.62 -20.64
N HIS A 24 3.68 5.44 -20.03
CA HIS A 24 4.62 5.17 -18.94
C HIS A 24 6.07 5.37 -19.40
N GLN A 25 6.46 4.83 -20.55
CA GLN A 25 7.81 4.99 -21.10
C GLN A 25 8.15 6.45 -21.42
N LYS A 26 7.18 7.25 -21.87
CA LYS A 26 7.34 8.69 -22.06
C LYS A 26 7.51 9.42 -20.73
N ALA A 27 6.65 9.14 -19.74
CA ALA A 27 6.71 9.73 -18.42
C ALA A 27 8.04 9.46 -17.69
N LYS A 28 8.62 8.25 -17.87
CA LYS A 28 9.95 7.92 -17.32
C LYS A 28 11.07 8.81 -17.85
N LYS A 29 10.98 9.23 -19.10
CA LYS A 29 12.02 10.01 -19.82
C LYS A 29 11.73 11.51 -19.79
N ALA A 30 10.58 11.92 -19.29
CA ALA A 30 10.13 13.29 -19.36
C ALA A 30 10.96 14.23 -18.47
N VAL A 31 11.43 15.31 -19.05
CA VAL A 31 12.09 16.43 -18.36
C VAL A 31 11.06 17.50 -17.98
N SER A 32 10.03 17.68 -18.83
CA SER A 32 8.93 18.62 -18.58
C SER A 32 8.02 18.11 -17.47
N HIS A 33 7.60 19.00 -16.57
CA HIS A 33 6.68 18.68 -15.47
C HIS A 33 5.32 18.14 -15.98
N GLU A 34 4.80 18.66 -17.07
CA GLU A 34 3.52 18.23 -17.66
C GLU A 34 3.61 16.80 -18.22
N ASP A 35 4.72 16.45 -18.86
CA ASP A 35 4.92 15.15 -19.48
C ASP A 35 5.19 14.03 -18.47
N GLN A 36 5.46 14.36 -17.19
CA GLN A 36 5.63 13.39 -16.12
C GLN A 36 4.32 12.78 -15.63
N PHE A 37 3.17 13.34 -16.04
CA PHE A 37 1.88 12.79 -15.64
C PHE A 37 1.46 11.64 -16.53
N LEU A 38 1.06 10.55 -15.89
CA LEU A 38 0.43 9.40 -16.50
C LEU A 38 -1.08 9.51 -16.35
N ARG A 39 -1.80 9.44 -17.47
CA ARG A 39 -3.27 9.44 -17.47
C ARG A 39 -3.79 8.06 -17.82
N LEU A 40 -4.66 7.53 -16.96
CA LEU A 40 -5.38 6.29 -17.15
C LEU A 40 -6.88 6.53 -17.03
N ASP A 41 -7.61 6.06 -18.03
CA ASP A 41 -9.03 6.34 -18.21
C ASP A 41 -9.79 5.04 -18.42
N PHE A 42 -10.82 4.78 -17.63
CA PHE A 42 -11.70 3.62 -17.77
C PHE A 42 -13.04 3.82 -17.05
N HIS A 43 -14.05 2.97 -17.39
CA HIS A 43 -15.34 2.93 -16.73
C HIS A 43 -15.47 1.61 -15.95
N ALA A 44 -15.96 1.69 -14.73
CA ALA A 44 -16.31 0.54 -13.90
C ALA A 44 -17.23 0.97 -12.76
N HIS A 45 -18.00 0.05 -12.21
CA HIS A 45 -18.93 0.30 -11.10
C HIS A 45 -19.86 1.50 -11.35
N GLY A 46 -20.33 1.63 -12.61
CA GLY A 46 -21.23 2.70 -13.01
C GLY A 46 -20.64 4.11 -13.01
N ARG A 47 -19.30 4.25 -12.91
CA ARG A 47 -18.61 5.55 -12.88
C ARG A 47 -17.39 5.59 -13.79
N HIS A 48 -16.96 6.80 -14.07
CA HIS A 48 -15.75 7.08 -14.83
C HIS A 48 -14.57 7.33 -13.90
N PHE A 49 -13.48 6.61 -14.13
CA PHE A 49 -12.20 6.80 -13.47
C PHE A 49 -11.24 7.46 -14.46
N ASN A 50 -10.91 8.72 -14.23
CA ASN A 50 -9.89 9.44 -14.99
C ASN A 50 -8.73 9.76 -14.05
N LEU A 51 -7.76 8.84 -13.96
CA LEU A 51 -6.63 8.97 -13.07
C LEU A 51 -5.57 9.88 -13.68
N LYS A 52 -5.14 10.89 -12.92
CA LYS A 52 -3.97 11.70 -13.20
C LYS A 52 -2.92 11.37 -12.15
N MET A 53 -1.88 10.65 -12.55
CA MET A 53 -0.86 10.09 -11.66
C MET A 53 0.52 10.62 -12.02
N LYS A 54 1.38 10.74 -11.02
CA LYS A 54 2.78 11.13 -11.14
C LYS A 54 3.64 10.05 -10.49
N LYS A 55 4.85 9.83 -11.02
CA LYS A 55 5.83 8.95 -10.40
C LYS A 55 6.04 9.35 -8.94
N ASP A 56 5.95 8.38 -8.04
CA ASP A 56 6.23 8.58 -6.63
C ASP A 56 7.73 8.50 -6.38
N THR A 57 8.33 9.64 -6.06
CA THR A 57 9.75 9.76 -5.72
C THR A 57 9.99 9.85 -4.21
N SER A 58 8.92 9.86 -3.41
CA SER A 58 9.00 10.01 -1.94
C SER A 58 9.04 8.68 -1.21
N LEU A 59 8.65 7.59 -1.88
CA LEU A 59 8.51 6.27 -1.25
C LEU A 59 9.86 5.63 -0.88
N PHE A 60 10.89 5.94 -1.65
CA PHE A 60 12.24 5.40 -1.43
C PHE A 60 13.26 6.54 -1.31
N SER A 61 14.27 6.34 -0.48
CA SER A 61 15.42 7.25 -0.43
C SER A 61 16.27 7.12 -1.70
N ASP A 62 17.09 8.13 -1.99
CA ASP A 62 18.05 8.10 -3.10
C ASP A 62 19.09 6.97 -2.95
N GLU A 63 19.30 6.50 -1.72
CA GLU A 63 20.24 5.42 -1.37
C GLU A 63 19.56 4.04 -1.32
N PHE A 64 18.27 3.95 -1.71
CA PHE A 64 17.54 2.68 -1.67
C PHE A 64 18.22 1.61 -2.53
N LYS A 65 18.47 0.47 -1.91
CA LYS A 65 19.06 -0.70 -2.57
C LYS A 65 18.33 -1.96 -2.14
N VAL A 66 18.20 -2.88 -3.07
CA VAL A 66 17.69 -4.23 -2.77
C VAL A 66 18.88 -5.17 -2.64
N GLU A 67 19.04 -5.76 -1.47
CA GLU A 67 20.08 -6.73 -1.20
C GLU A 67 19.52 -8.15 -1.16
N THR A 68 20.19 -9.04 -1.85
CA THR A 68 19.97 -10.49 -1.74
C THR A 68 21.16 -11.12 -1.06
N SER A 69 21.05 -12.40 -0.67
CA SER A 69 22.16 -13.14 -0.03
C SER A 69 23.48 -13.09 -0.79
N ASN A 70 23.46 -12.82 -2.11
CA ASN A 70 24.60 -12.93 -2.99
C ASN A 70 24.98 -11.64 -3.72
N LYS A 71 24.09 -10.63 -3.78
CA LYS A 71 24.33 -9.38 -4.51
C LYS A 71 23.41 -8.25 -4.13
N VAL A 72 23.89 -7.03 -4.34
CA VAL A 72 23.07 -5.81 -4.36
C VAL A 72 22.45 -5.68 -5.76
N LEU A 73 21.13 -5.40 -5.82
CA LEU A 73 20.38 -5.18 -7.05
C LEU A 73 20.02 -3.70 -7.14
N ASP A 74 20.22 -3.14 -8.32
CA ASP A 74 19.64 -1.86 -8.67
C ASP A 74 18.14 -2.08 -9.01
N TYR A 75 17.27 -1.59 -8.15
CA TYR A 75 15.83 -1.78 -8.29
C TYR A 75 15.18 -0.54 -8.91
N ASP A 76 14.56 -0.71 -10.08
CA ASP A 76 13.84 0.35 -10.77
C ASP A 76 12.51 0.67 -10.06
N THR A 77 12.47 1.79 -9.34
CA THR A 77 11.26 2.29 -8.64
C THR A 77 10.38 3.16 -9.53
N SER A 78 10.73 3.38 -10.79
CA SER A 78 10.05 4.30 -11.70
C SER A 78 8.66 3.85 -12.13
N HIS A 79 8.25 2.62 -11.77
CA HIS A 79 6.93 2.08 -12.06
C HIS A 79 5.87 2.44 -11.00
N ILE A 80 6.25 3.08 -9.89
CA ILE A 80 5.34 3.43 -8.80
C ILE A 80 4.78 4.83 -9.01
N TYR A 81 3.47 4.94 -8.93
CA TYR A 81 2.71 6.15 -9.19
C TYR A 81 1.77 6.49 -8.05
N THR A 82 1.62 7.79 -7.79
CA THR A 82 0.62 8.36 -6.90
C THR A 82 -0.16 9.45 -7.63
N GLY A 83 -1.42 9.63 -7.30
CA GLY A 83 -2.27 10.60 -7.98
C GLY A 83 -3.68 10.67 -7.43
N HIS A 84 -4.60 11.09 -8.28
CA HIS A 84 -6.00 11.31 -7.92
C HIS A 84 -6.90 11.13 -9.16
N ILE A 85 -8.21 11.05 -8.94
CA ILE A 85 -9.21 11.13 -10.01
C ILE A 85 -9.33 12.59 -10.41
N TYR A 86 -9.12 12.89 -11.69
CA TYR A 86 -9.25 14.25 -12.21
C TYR A 86 -10.68 14.77 -12.02
N GLY A 87 -10.82 15.94 -11.40
CA GLY A 87 -12.11 16.55 -11.09
C GLY A 87 -12.78 16.03 -9.82
N GLU A 88 -12.20 15.08 -9.09
CA GLU A 88 -12.72 14.59 -7.81
C GLU A 88 -11.78 14.97 -6.66
N GLU A 89 -12.14 16.04 -5.97
CA GLU A 89 -11.39 16.54 -4.83
C GLU A 89 -11.42 15.55 -3.66
N GLY A 90 -10.27 15.31 -3.02
CA GLY A 90 -10.11 14.37 -1.92
C GLY A 90 -10.00 12.91 -2.36
N SER A 91 -9.96 12.62 -3.68
CA SER A 91 -9.59 11.31 -4.17
C SER A 91 -8.07 11.10 -4.11
N PHE A 92 -7.65 9.86 -3.97
CA PHE A 92 -6.25 9.47 -3.96
C PHE A 92 -6.06 8.13 -4.67
N SER A 93 -5.00 8.00 -5.45
CA SER A 93 -4.63 6.74 -6.08
C SER A 93 -3.15 6.44 -5.86
N HIS A 94 -2.84 5.19 -5.60
CA HIS A 94 -1.48 4.72 -5.47
C HIS A 94 -1.36 3.31 -6.04
N GLY A 95 -0.29 3.06 -6.78
CA GLY A 95 -0.07 1.74 -7.38
C GLY A 95 1.14 1.72 -8.29
N SER A 96 1.29 0.61 -8.98
CA SER A 96 2.36 0.38 -9.94
C SER A 96 1.80 0.27 -11.38
N VAL A 97 2.61 0.66 -12.35
CA VAL A 97 2.33 0.43 -13.76
C VAL A 97 3.44 -0.42 -14.35
N ILE A 98 3.14 -1.68 -14.63
CA ILE A 98 4.06 -2.66 -15.18
C ILE A 98 3.44 -3.22 -16.47
N ASP A 99 4.20 -3.16 -17.56
CA ASP A 99 3.76 -3.64 -18.89
C ASP A 99 2.37 -3.11 -19.30
N GLY A 100 2.12 -1.82 -19.02
CA GLY A 100 0.87 -1.16 -19.35
C GLY A 100 -0.33 -1.57 -18.49
N ARG A 101 -0.13 -2.24 -17.38
CA ARG A 101 -1.18 -2.59 -16.41
C ARG A 101 -0.98 -1.83 -15.12
N PHE A 102 -2.03 -1.18 -14.67
CA PHE A 102 -2.08 -0.54 -13.36
C PHE A 102 -2.53 -1.57 -12.32
N GLU A 103 -1.80 -1.66 -11.22
CA GLU A 103 -2.16 -2.43 -10.04
C GLU A 103 -2.03 -1.52 -8.82
N GLY A 104 -3.09 -1.42 -8.03
CA GLY A 104 -3.09 -0.57 -6.85
C GLY A 104 -4.48 -0.31 -6.31
N PHE A 105 -4.65 0.83 -5.64
CA PHE A 105 -5.92 1.24 -5.10
C PHE A 105 -6.28 2.68 -5.50
N ILE A 106 -7.59 2.95 -5.48
CA ILE A 106 -8.17 4.25 -5.78
C ILE A 106 -9.16 4.58 -4.67
N GLN A 107 -8.80 5.53 -3.83
CA GLN A 107 -9.61 6.01 -2.73
C GLN A 107 -10.52 7.15 -3.20
N THR A 108 -11.79 7.06 -2.89
CA THR A 108 -12.82 8.04 -3.19
C THR A 108 -13.59 8.39 -1.91
N ARG A 109 -14.48 9.38 -1.98
CA ARG A 109 -15.40 9.65 -0.86
C ARG A 109 -16.37 8.51 -0.58
N GLY A 110 -16.65 7.66 -1.58
CA GLY A 110 -17.55 6.51 -1.48
C GLY A 110 -16.85 5.21 -1.08
N GLY A 111 -15.55 5.24 -0.74
CA GLY A 111 -14.76 4.06 -0.36
C GLY A 111 -13.59 3.79 -1.31
N THR A 112 -12.94 2.67 -1.11
CA THR A 112 -11.71 2.29 -1.80
C THR A 112 -11.98 1.22 -2.85
N PHE A 113 -11.46 1.44 -4.06
CA PHE A 113 -11.44 0.45 -5.13
C PHE A 113 -10.04 -0.12 -5.28
N TYR A 114 -9.97 -1.42 -5.50
CA TYR A 114 -8.72 -2.14 -5.77
C TYR A 114 -8.67 -2.60 -7.21
N VAL A 115 -7.54 -2.42 -7.87
CA VAL A 115 -7.28 -2.87 -9.23
C VAL A 115 -6.14 -3.86 -9.22
N GLU A 116 -6.36 -5.05 -9.78
CA GLU A 116 -5.39 -6.14 -9.78
C GLU A 116 -5.36 -6.86 -11.14
N PRO A 117 -4.23 -7.46 -11.53
CA PRO A 117 -4.15 -8.29 -12.73
C PRO A 117 -5.09 -9.51 -12.64
N ALA A 118 -5.93 -9.72 -13.66
CA ALA A 118 -6.87 -10.83 -13.69
C ALA A 118 -6.18 -12.20 -13.68
N GLU A 119 -4.99 -12.30 -14.26
CA GLU A 119 -4.19 -13.54 -14.34
C GLU A 119 -3.77 -14.09 -12.97
N ARG A 120 -3.78 -13.26 -11.93
CA ARG A 120 -3.52 -13.70 -10.54
C ARG A 120 -4.59 -14.68 -10.04
N TYR A 121 -5.80 -14.53 -10.53
CA TYR A 121 -6.97 -15.27 -10.06
C TYR A 121 -7.55 -16.23 -11.09
N ILE A 122 -7.45 -15.89 -12.36
CA ILE A 122 -8.12 -16.57 -13.45
C ILE A 122 -7.06 -16.99 -14.47
N LYS A 123 -6.89 -18.29 -14.64
CA LYS A 123 -5.89 -18.87 -15.56
C LYS A 123 -6.35 -18.87 -17.03
N ASP A 124 -7.58 -18.52 -17.29
CA ASP A 124 -8.13 -18.47 -18.65
C ASP A 124 -7.60 -17.25 -19.39
N ARG A 125 -6.80 -17.49 -20.43
CA ARG A 125 -6.19 -16.46 -21.27
C ARG A 125 -7.14 -15.91 -22.35
N THR A 126 -8.34 -16.45 -22.47
CA THR A 126 -9.36 -16.01 -23.46
C THR A 126 -10.27 -14.92 -22.90
N LEU A 127 -10.04 -14.44 -21.69
CA LEU A 127 -10.84 -13.41 -21.07
C LEU A 127 -10.78 -12.09 -21.84
N PRO A 128 -11.92 -11.40 -22.00
CA PRO A 128 -11.97 -10.10 -22.68
C PRO A 128 -11.38 -8.94 -21.86
N PHE A 129 -10.83 -9.21 -20.70
CA PHE A 129 -10.23 -8.23 -19.81
C PHE A 129 -8.90 -8.73 -19.24
N HIS A 130 -8.00 -7.80 -18.90
CA HIS A 130 -6.67 -8.10 -18.38
C HIS A 130 -6.52 -7.80 -16.86
N SER A 131 -7.42 -7.00 -16.31
CA SER A 131 -7.42 -6.62 -14.90
C SER A 131 -8.83 -6.70 -14.34
N VAL A 132 -8.94 -6.76 -13.02
CA VAL A 132 -10.20 -6.70 -12.29
C VAL A 132 -10.19 -5.50 -11.36
N ILE A 133 -11.37 -4.89 -11.17
CA ILE A 133 -11.59 -3.83 -10.20
C ILE A 133 -12.75 -4.23 -9.29
N TYR A 134 -12.60 -4.00 -7.98
CA TYR A 134 -13.63 -4.27 -6.99
C TYR A 134 -13.61 -3.24 -5.87
N HIS A 135 -14.75 -3.04 -5.22
CA HIS A 135 -14.89 -2.13 -4.09
C HIS A 135 -14.54 -2.84 -2.77
N GLU A 136 -14.08 -2.09 -1.78
CA GLU A 136 -13.70 -2.64 -0.46
C GLU A 136 -14.86 -3.37 0.23
N ASP A 137 -16.10 -2.91 0.05
CA ASP A 137 -17.29 -3.56 0.62
C ASP A 137 -17.57 -4.93 0.01
N ASP A 138 -17.03 -5.22 -1.18
CA ASP A 138 -17.21 -6.50 -1.84
C ASP A 138 -16.21 -7.57 -1.40
N ILE A 139 -15.26 -7.22 -0.52
CA ILE A 139 -14.30 -8.16 0.01
C ILE A 139 -14.94 -9.04 1.07
N ASN A 140 -14.93 -10.36 0.83
CA ASN A 140 -15.30 -11.35 1.82
C ASN A 140 -14.13 -11.63 2.76
N TYR A 141 -14.23 -11.16 3.99
CA TYR A 141 -13.29 -11.50 5.05
C TYR A 141 -13.78 -12.75 5.78
N PRO A 142 -13.28 -13.95 5.48
CA PRO A 142 -13.82 -15.20 6.04
C PRO A 142 -13.73 -15.28 7.56
N HIS A 143 -12.89 -14.43 8.18
CA HIS A 143 -12.66 -14.42 9.62
C HIS A 143 -13.16 -13.15 10.33
N LYS A 144 -13.89 -12.26 9.64
CA LYS A 144 -14.31 -10.97 10.23
C LYS A 144 -15.35 -11.12 11.34
N TYR A 145 -16.15 -12.21 11.34
CA TYR A 145 -17.33 -12.37 12.18
C TYR A 145 -17.41 -13.72 12.94
N GLY A 146 -16.31 -14.48 13.05
CA GLY A 146 -16.28 -15.73 13.82
C GLY A 146 -15.72 -15.56 15.22
N PRO A 147 -15.94 -16.52 16.13
CA PRO A 147 -15.29 -16.54 17.45
C PRO A 147 -13.74 -16.58 17.36
N GLN A 148 -13.20 -16.83 16.17
CA GLN A 148 -11.76 -16.76 15.83
C GLN A 148 -11.46 -15.63 14.83
N GLY A 149 -12.29 -14.58 14.81
CA GLY A 149 -12.11 -13.46 13.90
C GLY A 149 -10.83 -12.69 14.19
N GLY A 150 -9.92 -12.66 13.20
CA GLY A 150 -8.65 -11.95 13.24
C GLY A 150 -7.54 -12.70 12.51
N CYS A 151 -6.50 -11.97 12.14
CA CYS A 151 -5.32 -12.53 11.47
C CYS A 151 -4.37 -13.26 12.43
N ALA A 152 -4.61 -13.20 13.75
CA ALA A 152 -3.81 -13.87 14.77
C ALA A 152 -4.69 -14.81 15.58
N ASP A 153 -4.14 -15.99 15.88
CA ASP A 153 -4.68 -16.89 16.88
C ASP A 153 -4.81 -16.16 18.22
N HIS A 154 -5.96 -16.32 18.88
CA HIS A 154 -6.25 -15.69 20.18
C HIS A 154 -5.14 -15.99 21.21
N SER A 155 -4.51 -17.18 21.13
CA SER A 155 -3.38 -17.56 21.98
C SER A 155 -2.12 -16.70 21.76
N VAL A 156 -1.92 -16.18 20.54
CA VAL A 156 -0.82 -15.25 20.23
C VAL A 156 -1.12 -13.89 20.83
N PHE A 157 -2.36 -13.42 20.72
CA PHE A 157 -2.79 -12.14 21.31
C PHE A 157 -2.67 -12.17 22.85
N GLU A 158 -3.08 -13.23 23.50
CA GLU A 158 -2.94 -13.44 24.92
C GLU A 158 -1.47 -13.45 25.38
N ARG A 159 -0.60 -14.10 24.61
CA ARG A 159 0.85 -14.09 24.87
C ARG A 159 1.44 -12.67 24.73
N MET A 160 1.12 -11.95 23.67
CA MET A 160 1.58 -10.58 23.46
C MET A 160 1.14 -9.66 24.61
N ARG A 161 -0.12 -9.76 25.02
CA ARG A 161 -0.65 -9.02 26.16
C ARG A 161 0.11 -9.31 27.46
N LYS A 162 0.42 -10.59 27.72
CA LYS A 162 1.21 -10.98 28.88
C LYS A 162 2.62 -10.38 28.86
N TYR A 163 3.30 -10.39 27.71
CA TYR A 163 4.61 -9.76 27.58
C TYR A 163 4.57 -8.22 27.76
N GLN A 164 3.54 -7.58 27.27
CA GLN A 164 3.37 -6.13 27.47
C GLN A 164 3.13 -5.77 28.92
N MET A 165 2.37 -6.60 29.66
CA MET A 165 2.15 -6.36 31.11
C MET A 165 3.41 -6.58 31.94
N THR A 166 4.21 -7.60 31.65
CA THR A 166 5.48 -7.85 32.35
C THR A 166 6.52 -6.76 32.06
N GLY A 167 6.56 -6.21 30.85
CA GLY A 167 7.46 -5.10 30.49
C GLY A 167 7.12 -3.77 31.21
N VAL A 168 5.87 -3.57 31.60
CA VAL A 168 5.44 -2.37 32.38
C VAL A 168 5.83 -2.50 33.85
N GLU A 169 5.85 -3.70 34.41
CA GLU A 169 6.27 -3.92 35.82
C GLU A 169 7.78 -3.74 36.02
N GLU A 170 8.61 -4.06 35.02
CA GLU A 170 10.07 -3.83 35.11
C GLU A 170 10.45 -2.34 35.06
N VAL A 171 9.67 -1.48 34.38
CA VAL A 171 9.94 -0.03 34.29
C VAL A 171 9.57 0.72 35.58
N THR A 172 8.70 0.16 36.41
CA THR A 172 8.29 0.78 37.69
C THR A 172 9.24 0.50 38.85
N GLN A 173 10.29 -0.30 38.70
CA GLN A 173 11.32 -0.57 39.70
C GLN A 173 12.65 0.13 39.40
N ILE A 174 12.63 1.39 39.01
CA ILE A 174 13.85 2.22 39.08
C ILE A 174 14.01 2.61 40.55
N PRO A 175 15.10 2.19 41.24
CA PRO A 175 15.35 2.63 42.61
C PRO A 175 15.51 4.14 42.60
N GLN A 176 14.71 4.83 43.39
CA GLN A 176 14.97 6.23 43.71
C GLN A 176 16.35 6.30 44.38
N ALA A 177 17.31 6.92 43.67
CA ALA A 177 18.59 7.27 44.26
C ALA A 177 18.33 8.22 45.42
N GLU A 178 18.59 7.76 46.64
CA GLU A 178 18.60 8.59 47.82
C GLU A 178 19.59 9.75 47.59
N HIS A 179 19.06 10.96 47.62
CA HIS A 179 19.88 12.17 47.72
C HIS A 179 20.64 12.15 49.06
N ALA A 180 21.86 11.65 49.03
CA ALA A 180 22.81 11.89 50.11
C ALA A 180 23.20 13.37 50.08
N ALA A 181 22.57 14.14 50.95
CA ALA A 181 23.01 15.48 51.28
C ALA A 181 24.29 15.39 52.12
N ASN A 182 25.44 15.60 51.49
CA ASN A 182 26.67 15.97 52.16
C ASN A 182 27.47 16.93 51.28
N GLY A 183 27.21 18.21 51.48
CA GLY A 183 28.05 19.27 50.94
C GLY A 183 29.34 19.40 51.78
N PRO A 184 30.52 19.63 51.14
CA PRO A 184 31.73 19.90 51.89
C PRO A 184 31.72 21.32 52.41
N GLU A 185 31.93 21.43 53.72
CA GLU A 185 32.15 22.66 54.49
C GLU A 185 33.48 23.31 54.04
N LEU A 186 33.41 24.47 53.41
CA LEU A 186 34.57 25.27 53.04
C LEU A 186 35.09 26.03 54.30
N LEU A 187 36.19 25.56 54.85
CA LEU A 187 36.98 26.26 55.84
C LEU A 187 37.47 27.59 55.30
N ARG A 188 37.10 28.66 55.97
CA ARG A 188 37.79 29.96 55.88
C ARG A 188 39.12 29.87 56.60
N LYS A 189 40.19 30.23 55.94
CA LYS A 189 41.27 31.12 56.41
C LYS A 189 41.88 31.82 55.22
#